data_6f95db1a9654a021dbac0e36a948c563
#
_entry.id   6f95db1a9654a021dbac0e36a948c563
#
_cell.length_a   1.000
_cell.length_b   1.000
_cell.length_c   1.000
_cell.angle_alpha   90.00
_cell.angle_beta   90.00
_cell.angle_gamma   90.00
#
_symmetry.space_group_name_H-M   'P 1'
#
loop_
_entity.id
_entity.type
_entity.pdbx_description
1 polymer ?
#
loop_
_entity_poly.entity_id
_entity_poly.type
_entity_poly.pdbx_seq_one_letter_code
_entity_poly.pdbx_strand_id
1 'polypeptide(L)'
;KKGGKTRKVHSLILLPGFSEADAFAARLEKIGNIHSDGRPILGLPCYDLLEMMLEVSEEGMYIPAHIWTPHFSLFGAKSGFDSIEECFEELTPYIHALETGLSSDPVMNWQISALDGYQLVSHSDAHSPSKLGREADLLDIELSYQGLWNAVQKGEGLEGTIEFFPEEGKYHFDGHRKCGICLSPKEAEKYNGICPVCGKKLTMGVDHRIMQLSDRDEGAAAMPESGRPYESLVPLPEVVSACIGFSTASKKVQGQYEMLLEKLGAEFQVLREVPLEDIRVAGGDVLTEGIRRLRKGEVIRKPGFD
;
A
#
# COMPACT_ATOMS: atom_id res chain seq x y z
N LYS A 1 -23.18 -9.76 -0.98
CA LYS A 1 -23.51 -8.77 -2.04
C LYS A 1 -24.20 -7.57 -1.40
N LYS A 2 -23.68 -6.38 -1.60
CA LYS A 2 -24.28 -5.14 -1.13
C LYS A 2 -24.62 -4.25 -2.33
N GLY A 3 -25.80 -3.67 -2.37
CA GLY A 3 -26.28 -2.89 -3.51
C GLY A 3 -26.31 -3.66 -4.85
N GLY A 4 -26.57 -4.97 -4.82
CA GLY A 4 -26.58 -5.82 -6.03
C GLY A 4 -25.21 -6.17 -6.62
N LYS A 5 -24.12 -5.56 -6.12
CA LYS A 5 -22.73 -5.83 -6.56
C LYS A 5 -22.03 -6.81 -5.61
N THR A 6 -21.15 -7.64 -6.15
CA THR A 6 -20.22 -8.45 -5.34
C THR A 6 -19.08 -7.54 -4.90
N ARG A 7 -19.02 -7.26 -3.60
CA ARG A 7 -17.91 -6.53 -2.98
C ARG A 7 -16.84 -7.52 -2.54
N LYS A 8 -15.59 -7.13 -2.63
CA LYS A 8 -14.45 -7.93 -2.19
C LYS A 8 -13.44 -6.99 -1.57
N VAL A 9 -13.19 -7.16 -0.29
CA VAL A 9 -12.23 -6.36 0.48
C VAL A 9 -11.28 -7.31 1.16
N HIS A 10 -10.00 -7.01 1.14
CA HIS A 10 -8.98 -7.67 1.92
C HIS A 10 -8.85 -6.92 3.25
N SER A 11 -8.79 -7.64 4.35
CA SER A 11 -8.79 -7.09 5.69
C SER A 11 -7.64 -7.67 6.50
N LEU A 12 -6.89 -6.81 7.17
CA LEU A 12 -5.93 -7.18 8.20
C LEU A 12 -6.62 -7.10 9.54
N ILE A 13 -6.44 -8.14 10.36
CA ILE A 13 -6.95 -8.18 11.73
C ILE A 13 -5.79 -8.55 12.63
N LEU A 14 -5.51 -7.65 13.59
CA LEU A 14 -4.52 -7.88 14.63
C LEU A 14 -5.25 -8.02 15.95
N LEU A 15 -4.85 -9.03 16.72
CA LEU A 15 -5.46 -9.36 18.01
C LEU A 15 -4.40 -9.37 19.10
N PRO A 16 -4.76 -9.05 20.36
CA PRO A 16 -3.78 -8.84 21.42
C PRO A 16 -3.02 -10.10 21.86
N GLY A 17 -3.58 -11.29 21.56
CA GLY A 17 -2.96 -12.54 21.95
C GLY A 17 -3.43 -13.73 21.13
N PHE A 18 -2.77 -14.87 21.36
CA PHE A 18 -3.12 -16.12 20.67
C PHE A 18 -4.49 -16.66 21.08
N SER A 19 -4.94 -16.42 22.31
CA SER A 19 -6.27 -16.84 22.78
C SER A 19 -7.39 -16.17 21.99
N GLU A 20 -7.25 -14.86 21.72
CA GLU A 20 -8.18 -14.08 20.93
C GLU A 20 -8.12 -14.50 19.45
N ALA A 21 -6.92 -14.73 18.94
CA ALA A 21 -6.71 -15.21 17.58
C ALA A 21 -7.35 -16.59 17.36
N ASP A 22 -7.17 -17.53 18.28
CA ASP A 22 -7.78 -18.87 18.23
C ASP A 22 -9.31 -18.78 18.34
N ALA A 23 -9.84 -17.93 19.24
CA ALA A 23 -11.27 -17.73 19.38
C ALA A 23 -11.90 -17.12 18.12
N PHE A 24 -11.22 -16.18 17.48
CA PHE A 24 -11.64 -15.59 16.22
C PHE A 24 -11.59 -16.60 15.06
N ALA A 25 -10.49 -17.35 14.93
CA ALA A 25 -10.35 -18.41 13.94
C ALA A 25 -11.45 -19.46 14.07
N ALA A 26 -11.76 -19.91 15.29
CA ALA A 26 -12.83 -20.89 15.56
C ALA A 26 -14.23 -20.38 15.16
N ARG A 27 -14.46 -19.07 15.17
CA ARG A 27 -15.71 -18.47 14.64
C ARG A 27 -15.73 -18.48 13.12
N LEU A 28 -14.62 -18.10 12.47
CA LEU A 28 -14.50 -18.10 11.01
C LEU A 28 -14.62 -19.50 10.41
N GLU A 29 -14.09 -20.54 11.06
CA GLU A 29 -14.21 -21.95 10.65
C GLU A 29 -15.66 -22.43 10.52
N LYS A 30 -16.57 -21.87 11.32
CA LYS A 30 -18.01 -22.18 11.23
C LYS A 30 -18.67 -21.58 9.99
N ILE A 31 -18.04 -20.57 9.38
CA ILE A 31 -18.56 -19.84 8.22
C ILE A 31 -17.97 -20.42 6.94
N GLY A 32 -16.68 -20.76 6.94
CA GLY A 32 -16.01 -21.26 5.75
C GLY A 32 -14.63 -21.84 6.01
N ASN A 33 -13.98 -22.30 4.96
CA ASN A 33 -12.65 -22.87 5.04
C ASN A 33 -11.59 -21.77 5.20
N ILE A 34 -10.91 -21.75 6.34
CA ILE A 34 -9.78 -20.86 6.63
C ILE A 34 -8.41 -21.55 6.50
N HIS A 35 -8.37 -22.82 6.14
CA HIS A 35 -7.15 -23.62 5.99
C HIS A 35 -6.62 -23.64 4.55
N SER A 36 -7.27 -22.94 3.62
CA SER A 36 -6.75 -22.75 2.29
C SER A 36 -5.63 -21.73 2.29
N ASP A 37 -4.69 -21.88 1.35
CA ASP A 37 -3.46 -21.12 1.24
C ASP A 37 -3.64 -19.60 1.49
N GLY A 38 -3.01 -19.14 2.53
CA GLY A 38 -2.70 -17.75 2.89
C GLY A 38 -3.90 -16.85 3.17
N ARG A 39 -4.87 -16.73 2.28
CA ARG A 39 -5.96 -15.75 2.37
C ARG A 39 -7.31 -16.42 2.18
N PRO A 40 -8.04 -16.73 3.27
CA PRO A 40 -9.36 -17.34 3.15
C PRO A 40 -10.35 -16.36 2.50
N ILE A 41 -11.09 -16.85 1.51
CA ILE A 41 -12.18 -16.09 0.90
C ILE A 41 -13.49 -16.56 1.54
N LEU A 42 -14.00 -15.74 2.44
CA LEU A 42 -15.26 -16.00 3.12
C LEU A 42 -16.40 -15.23 2.45
N GLY A 43 -17.58 -15.81 2.40
CA GLY A 43 -18.79 -15.14 1.93
C GLY A 43 -19.38 -14.18 2.97
N LEU A 44 -18.55 -13.59 3.81
CA LEU A 44 -18.91 -12.75 4.95
C LEU A 44 -18.82 -11.27 4.57
N PRO A 45 -19.81 -10.42 4.90
CA PRO A 45 -19.68 -8.98 4.82
C PRO A 45 -18.56 -8.44 5.72
N CYS A 46 -17.93 -7.34 5.31
CA CYS A 46 -16.89 -6.68 6.14
C CYS A 46 -17.46 -6.19 7.47
N TYR A 47 -18.71 -5.74 7.48
CA TYR A 47 -19.45 -5.37 8.68
C TYR A 47 -19.50 -6.52 9.69
N ASP A 48 -19.99 -7.69 9.27
CA ASP A 48 -20.12 -8.87 10.15
C ASP A 48 -18.74 -9.37 10.61
N LEU A 49 -17.72 -9.22 9.77
CA LEU A 49 -16.34 -9.58 10.12
C LEU A 49 -15.78 -8.66 11.22
N LEU A 50 -16.03 -7.35 11.10
CA LEU A 50 -15.64 -6.37 12.11
C LEU A 50 -16.40 -6.60 13.42
N GLU A 51 -17.71 -6.78 13.35
CA GLU A 51 -18.56 -7.09 14.52
C GLU A 51 -18.04 -8.33 15.26
N MET A 52 -17.76 -9.41 14.51
CA MET A 52 -17.21 -10.64 15.07
C MET A 52 -15.84 -10.43 15.75
N MET A 53 -15.00 -9.58 15.20
CA MET A 53 -13.71 -9.24 15.82
C MET A 53 -13.93 -8.50 17.14
N LEU A 54 -14.81 -7.50 17.16
CA LEU A 54 -15.13 -6.73 18.36
C LEU A 54 -15.75 -7.57 19.48
N GLU A 55 -16.59 -8.54 19.10
CA GLU A 55 -17.14 -9.52 20.08
C GLU A 55 -16.08 -10.45 20.68
N VAL A 56 -14.96 -10.68 19.99
CA VAL A 56 -13.82 -11.46 20.50
C VAL A 56 -12.92 -10.60 21.36
N SER A 57 -12.61 -9.38 20.89
CA SER A 57 -11.75 -8.43 21.59
C SER A 57 -12.02 -7.01 21.14
N GLU A 58 -12.37 -6.13 22.10
CA GLU A 58 -12.47 -4.68 21.85
C GLU A 58 -11.10 -4.04 21.58
N GLU A 59 -10.00 -4.71 21.95
CA GLU A 59 -8.64 -4.29 21.66
C GLU A 59 -8.15 -4.79 20.28
N GLY A 60 -8.99 -5.47 19.52
CA GLY A 60 -8.69 -5.87 18.15
C GLY A 60 -8.55 -4.65 17.22
N MET A 61 -7.66 -4.77 16.22
CA MET A 61 -7.50 -3.76 15.18
C MET A 61 -7.95 -4.31 13.84
N TYR A 62 -8.85 -3.60 13.17
CA TYR A 62 -9.29 -3.93 11.81
C TYR A 62 -8.76 -2.86 10.85
N ILE A 63 -7.95 -3.27 9.89
CA ILE A 63 -7.32 -2.41 8.90
C ILE A 63 -7.72 -2.90 7.50
N PRO A 64 -8.53 -2.14 6.74
CA PRO A 64 -8.73 -2.43 5.32
C PRO A 64 -7.39 -2.38 4.57
N ALA A 65 -7.02 -3.49 3.91
CA ALA A 65 -5.74 -3.62 3.25
C ALA A 65 -5.74 -2.96 1.86
N HIS A 66 -4.60 -2.38 1.45
CA HIS A 66 -4.33 -1.82 0.11
C HIS A 66 -5.58 -1.23 -0.54
N ILE A 67 -6.13 -0.20 0.10
CA ILE A 67 -7.52 0.29 -0.10
C ILE A 67 -7.89 0.71 -1.53
N TRP A 68 -6.93 0.86 -2.45
CA TRP A 68 -7.16 1.36 -3.80
C TRP A 68 -7.00 0.34 -4.93
N THR A 69 -6.41 -0.83 -4.68
CA THR A 69 -6.26 -1.82 -5.76
C THR A 69 -7.62 -2.09 -6.42
N PRO A 70 -7.71 -2.25 -7.77
CA PRO A 70 -9.00 -2.41 -8.45
C PRO A 70 -9.82 -3.60 -7.93
N HIS A 71 -9.15 -4.61 -7.41
CA HIS A 71 -9.74 -5.82 -6.85
C HIS A 71 -9.38 -5.99 -5.37
N PHE A 72 -10.30 -6.55 -4.59
CA PHE A 72 -10.10 -6.92 -3.18
C PHE A 72 -9.72 -5.77 -2.27
N SER A 73 -10.25 -4.59 -2.50
CA SER A 73 -9.96 -3.39 -1.72
C SER A 73 -11.20 -2.60 -1.39
N LEU A 74 -11.07 -1.69 -0.41
CA LEU A 74 -12.18 -0.89 0.09
C LEU A 74 -12.75 0.04 -0.98
N PHE A 75 -11.90 0.74 -1.74
CA PHE A 75 -12.30 1.72 -2.75
C PHE A 75 -12.08 1.29 -4.20
N GLY A 76 -11.63 0.05 -4.41
CA GLY A 76 -11.26 -0.43 -5.73
C GLY A 76 -12.38 -0.32 -6.78
N ALA A 77 -12.03 0.14 -7.97
CA ALA A 77 -12.97 0.42 -9.06
C ALA A 77 -13.87 -0.77 -9.46
N LYS A 78 -13.42 -2.00 -9.26
CA LYS A 78 -14.16 -3.21 -9.65
C LYS A 78 -14.98 -3.83 -8.53
N SER A 79 -14.51 -3.77 -7.30
CA SER A 79 -15.13 -4.50 -6.18
C SER A 79 -15.29 -3.67 -4.90
N GLY A 80 -14.85 -2.41 -4.90
CA GLY A 80 -14.89 -1.55 -3.74
C GLY A 80 -16.20 -0.79 -3.57
N PHE A 81 -16.21 0.05 -2.55
CA PHE A 81 -17.26 0.97 -2.15
C PHE A 81 -16.89 2.40 -2.51
N ASP A 82 -17.81 3.34 -2.34
CA ASP A 82 -17.52 4.75 -2.59
C ASP A 82 -17.23 5.52 -1.28
N SER A 83 -17.55 4.94 -0.13
CA SER A 83 -17.18 5.47 1.19
C SER A 83 -16.97 4.35 2.21
N ILE A 84 -16.37 4.69 3.36
CA ILE A 84 -16.14 3.75 4.47
C ILE A 84 -17.47 3.37 5.11
N GLU A 85 -18.37 4.34 5.26
CA GLU A 85 -19.72 4.16 5.83
C GLU A 85 -20.57 3.21 4.97
N GLU A 86 -20.41 3.23 3.66
CA GLU A 86 -21.09 2.25 2.79
C GLU A 86 -20.65 0.81 3.10
N CYS A 87 -19.43 0.61 3.55
CA CYS A 87 -18.90 -0.70 3.91
C CYS A 87 -19.24 -1.14 5.33
N PHE A 88 -19.02 -0.25 6.31
CA PHE A 88 -19.02 -0.58 7.74
C PHE A 88 -20.24 -0.03 8.51
N GLU A 89 -21.08 0.81 7.87
CA GLU A 89 -22.32 1.36 8.46
C GLU A 89 -22.06 1.99 9.84
N GLU A 90 -22.82 1.62 10.86
CA GLU A 90 -22.65 2.10 12.24
C GLU A 90 -21.36 1.64 12.92
N LEU A 91 -20.66 0.65 12.36
CA LEU A 91 -19.34 0.22 12.87
C LEU A 91 -18.17 1.04 12.30
N THR A 92 -18.43 1.99 11.41
CA THR A 92 -17.40 2.90 10.88
C THR A 92 -16.49 3.53 11.95
N PRO A 93 -17.01 3.95 13.14
CA PRO A 93 -16.15 4.50 14.20
C PRO A 93 -15.08 3.56 14.77
N TYR A 94 -15.15 2.28 14.47
CA TYR A 94 -14.13 1.29 14.89
C TYR A 94 -13.02 1.07 13.86
N ILE A 95 -13.10 1.73 12.70
CA ILE A 95 -12.01 1.78 11.73
C ILE A 95 -11.19 3.03 12.03
N HIS A 96 -9.91 2.87 12.32
CA HIS A 96 -9.02 3.97 12.69
C HIS A 96 -7.84 4.12 11.72
N ALA A 97 -7.47 3.05 11.03
CA ALA A 97 -6.37 3.05 10.09
C ALA A 97 -6.76 2.43 8.74
N LEU A 98 -6.10 2.88 7.70
CA LEU A 98 -6.25 2.44 6.32
C LEU A 98 -4.87 2.15 5.74
N GLU A 99 -4.72 1.04 5.03
CA GLU A 99 -3.44 0.70 4.40
C GLU A 99 -3.35 1.30 3.00
N THR A 100 -2.30 2.08 2.75
CA THR A 100 -1.98 2.64 1.43
C THR A 100 -1.72 1.53 0.42
N GLY A 101 -0.86 0.60 0.78
CA GLY A 101 -0.39 -0.49 -0.10
C GLY A 101 0.36 0.04 -1.33
N LEU A 102 0.98 -0.84 -2.09
CA LEU A 102 1.84 -0.51 -3.25
C LEU A 102 1.16 0.33 -4.36
N SER A 103 -0.13 0.62 -4.26
CA SER A 103 -0.91 1.27 -5.32
C SER A 103 -1.28 2.72 -5.02
N SER A 104 -1.04 3.20 -3.80
CA SER A 104 -1.27 4.60 -3.41
C SER A 104 -0.26 5.05 -2.37
N ASP A 105 -0.08 6.34 -2.26
CA ASP A 105 0.71 7.00 -1.23
C ASP A 105 -0.17 7.97 -0.40
N PRO A 106 0.35 8.54 0.68
CA PRO A 106 -0.41 9.49 1.50
C PRO A 106 -0.95 10.69 0.73
N VAL A 107 -0.21 11.28 -0.22
CA VAL A 107 -0.68 12.44 -1.01
C VAL A 107 -1.89 12.08 -1.86
N MET A 108 -1.92 10.90 -2.43
CA MET A 108 -3.08 10.41 -3.17
C MET A 108 -4.31 10.30 -2.26
N ASN A 109 -4.14 9.83 -1.02
CA ASN A 109 -5.21 9.69 -0.04
C ASN A 109 -5.71 11.04 0.49
N TRP A 110 -4.83 12.03 0.68
CA TRP A 110 -5.19 13.37 1.16
C TRP A 110 -6.04 14.18 0.17
N GLN A 111 -6.24 13.70 -1.05
CA GLN A 111 -7.19 14.29 -2.00
C GLN A 111 -8.65 14.08 -1.58
N ILE A 112 -8.91 13.24 -0.57
CA ILE A 112 -10.24 12.87 -0.10
C ILE A 112 -10.39 13.29 1.35
N SER A 113 -11.14 14.37 1.61
CA SER A 113 -11.30 14.94 2.95
C SER A 113 -11.91 13.97 3.96
N ALA A 114 -12.76 13.05 3.50
CA ALA A 114 -13.36 12.02 4.33
C ALA A 114 -12.33 11.06 4.95
N LEU A 115 -11.09 11.02 4.44
CA LEU A 115 -10.02 10.17 4.97
C LEU A 115 -9.13 10.88 6.00
N ASP A 116 -9.30 12.18 6.22
CA ASP A 116 -8.45 12.99 7.11
C ASP A 116 -8.42 12.49 8.56
N GLY A 117 -9.45 11.79 9.02
CA GLY A 117 -9.55 11.27 10.38
C GLY A 117 -8.84 9.94 10.61
N TYR A 118 -8.32 9.30 9.55
CA TYR A 118 -7.74 7.96 9.62
C TYR A 118 -6.21 8.03 9.63
N GLN A 119 -5.58 7.10 10.39
CA GLN A 119 -4.14 6.87 10.25
C GLN A 119 -3.88 6.13 8.93
N LEU A 120 -2.88 6.57 8.17
CA LEU A 120 -2.39 5.83 7.02
C LEU A 120 -1.22 4.96 7.47
N VAL A 121 -1.30 3.67 7.17
CA VAL A 121 -0.27 2.67 7.44
C VAL A 121 0.19 2.04 6.13
N SER A 122 1.42 1.54 6.10
CA SER A 122 2.07 1.06 4.89
C SER A 122 2.71 -0.30 5.13
N HIS A 123 2.21 -1.32 4.43
CA HIS A 123 2.70 -2.68 4.57
C HIS A 123 2.99 -3.29 3.21
N SER A 124 4.07 -4.06 3.12
CA SER A 124 4.62 -4.55 1.85
C SER A 124 3.77 -5.57 1.09
N ASP A 125 2.74 -6.15 1.70
CA ASP A 125 1.97 -7.30 1.16
C ASP A 125 2.91 -8.38 0.57
N ALA A 126 3.99 -8.69 1.30
CA ALA A 126 5.09 -9.51 0.81
C ALA A 126 4.70 -10.98 0.66
N HIS A 127 4.83 -11.51 -0.54
CA HIS A 127 4.63 -12.92 -0.87
C HIS A 127 5.94 -13.73 -0.91
N SER A 128 7.06 -13.09 -0.57
CA SER A 128 8.38 -13.72 -0.43
C SER A 128 9.28 -12.87 0.50
N PRO A 129 10.27 -13.49 1.18
CA PRO A 129 11.15 -12.76 2.10
C PRO A 129 11.87 -11.56 1.46
N SER A 130 12.23 -11.66 0.17
CA SER A 130 12.91 -10.57 -0.57
C SER A 130 12.02 -9.34 -0.83
N LYS A 131 10.75 -9.40 -0.50
CA LYS A 131 9.78 -8.30 -0.67
C LYS A 131 9.37 -7.67 0.66
N LEU A 132 9.83 -8.18 1.78
CA LEU A 132 9.69 -7.53 3.09
C LEU A 132 10.35 -6.15 3.06
N GLY A 133 9.72 -5.17 3.69
CA GLY A 133 10.25 -3.82 3.79
C GLY A 133 10.17 -2.96 2.52
N ARG A 134 9.44 -3.37 1.48
CA ARG A 134 9.13 -2.45 0.37
C ARG A 134 8.29 -1.27 0.83
N GLU A 135 7.47 -1.53 1.81
CA GLU A 135 6.69 -0.57 2.57
C GLU A 135 6.81 -0.88 4.04
N ALA A 136 6.73 0.12 4.90
CA ALA A 136 6.85 -0.02 6.34
C ALA A 136 6.29 1.19 7.08
N ASP A 137 5.89 0.98 8.33
CA ASP A 137 5.61 2.05 9.27
C ASP A 137 6.87 2.44 10.06
N LEU A 138 7.04 3.72 10.30
CA LEU A 138 8.06 4.25 11.20
C LEU A 138 7.41 4.49 12.57
N LEU A 139 7.83 3.72 13.56
CA LEU A 139 7.21 3.70 14.87
C LEU A 139 8.23 4.06 15.97
N ASP A 140 7.88 5.01 16.84
CA ASP A 140 8.57 5.30 18.10
C ASP A 140 7.65 4.90 19.26
N ILE A 141 7.62 3.61 19.56
CA ILE A 141 6.72 3.00 20.54
C ILE A 141 7.47 2.01 21.43
N GLU A 142 6.88 1.69 22.58
CA GLU A 142 7.25 0.49 23.29
C GLU A 142 6.95 -0.75 22.41
N LEU A 143 7.88 -1.70 22.34
CA LEU A 143 7.70 -2.93 21.58
C LEU A 143 6.70 -3.86 22.28
N SER A 144 5.42 -3.51 22.16
CA SER A 144 4.29 -4.21 22.77
C SER A 144 3.06 -4.08 21.87
N TYR A 145 2.08 -4.96 22.07
CA TYR A 145 0.78 -4.86 21.36
C TYR A 145 0.11 -3.51 21.69
N GLN A 146 0.15 -3.07 22.94
CA GLN A 146 -0.45 -1.80 23.35
C GLN A 146 0.23 -0.59 22.68
N GLY A 147 1.56 -0.60 22.53
CA GLY A 147 2.29 0.42 21.78
C GLY A 147 1.84 0.47 20.33
N LEU A 148 1.76 -0.69 19.67
CA LEU A 148 1.26 -0.79 18.31
C LEU A 148 -0.21 -0.36 18.19
N TRP A 149 -1.05 -0.78 19.12
CA TRP A 149 -2.46 -0.39 19.19
C TRP A 149 -2.62 1.14 19.30
N ASN A 150 -1.86 1.80 20.17
CA ASN A 150 -1.88 3.24 20.31
C ASN A 150 -1.42 3.94 19.02
N ALA A 151 -0.40 3.43 18.34
CA ALA A 151 0.09 3.99 17.09
C ALA A 151 -0.96 3.87 15.97
N VAL A 152 -1.54 2.71 15.79
CA VAL A 152 -2.52 2.45 14.71
C VAL A 152 -3.87 3.09 14.99
N GLN A 153 -4.34 3.08 16.25
CA GLN A 153 -5.68 3.59 16.60
C GLN A 153 -5.70 5.10 16.85
N LYS A 154 -4.60 5.66 17.38
CA LYS A 154 -4.56 7.06 17.83
C LYS A 154 -3.46 7.88 17.13
N GLY A 155 -2.54 7.24 16.42
CA GLY A 155 -1.37 7.88 15.85
C GLY A 155 -0.26 8.19 16.86
N GLU A 156 -0.35 7.67 18.10
CA GLU A 156 0.65 7.90 19.15
C GLU A 156 1.92 7.11 18.85
N GLY A 157 3.01 7.80 18.49
CA GLY A 157 4.28 7.17 18.08
C GLY A 157 4.30 6.65 16.65
N LEU A 158 3.29 6.92 15.82
CA LEU A 158 3.36 6.75 14.38
C LEU A 158 4.05 7.97 13.78
N GLU A 159 5.34 7.82 13.45
CA GLU A 159 6.20 8.91 13.00
C GLU A 159 6.15 9.14 11.48
N GLY A 160 5.74 8.13 10.72
CA GLY A 160 5.64 8.20 9.26
C GLY A 160 5.56 6.85 8.60
N THR A 161 5.60 6.85 7.27
CA THR A 161 5.60 5.63 6.46
C THR A 161 6.73 5.62 5.44
N ILE A 162 7.12 4.43 5.03
CA ILE A 162 7.94 4.17 3.85
C ILE A 162 7.01 3.58 2.81
N GLU A 163 6.92 4.27 1.68
CA GLU A 163 6.02 3.94 0.59
C GLU A 163 6.81 3.49 -0.64
N PHE A 164 6.23 2.62 -1.42
CA PHE A 164 6.68 2.37 -2.79
C PHE A 164 6.18 3.51 -3.71
N PHE A 165 6.74 3.64 -4.90
CA PHE A 165 6.23 4.61 -5.87
C PHE A 165 4.96 4.06 -6.54
N PRO A 166 3.77 4.61 -6.28
CA PRO A 166 2.50 4.09 -6.81
C PRO A 166 2.45 4.08 -8.35
N GLU A 167 3.18 5.00 -8.99
CA GLU A 167 3.24 5.08 -10.44
C GLU A 167 3.83 3.81 -11.08
N GLU A 168 4.73 3.11 -10.40
CA GLU A 168 5.28 1.84 -10.88
C GLU A 168 4.30 0.67 -10.72
N GLY A 169 3.22 0.90 -9.98
CA GLY A 169 2.15 -0.07 -9.77
C GLY A 169 1.44 -0.46 -11.08
N LYS A 170 1.19 -1.74 -11.25
CA LYS A 170 0.50 -2.32 -12.43
C LYS A 170 -0.84 -1.66 -12.77
N TYR A 171 -1.50 -1.03 -11.78
CA TYR A 171 -2.84 -0.49 -11.92
C TYR A 171 -2.89 1.04 -11.78
N HIS A 172 -1.77 1.74 -11.90
CA HIS A 172 -1.73 3.17 -11.62
C HIS A 172 -2.62 3.97 -12.58
N PHE A 173 -2.38 3.85 -13.90
CA PHE A 173 -3.17 4.52 -14.93
C PHE A 173 -4.20 3.60 -15.58
N ASP A 174 -5.16 4.21 -16.28
CA ASP A 174 -6.12 3.48 -17.09
C ASP A 174 -5.42 2.77 -18.23
N GLY A 175 -5.81 1.52 -18.50
CA GLY A 175 -5.11 0.78 -19.50
C GLY A 175 -5.89 -0.30 -20.23
N HIS A 176 -5.27 -0.76 -21.29
CA HIS A 176 -5.63 -2.00 -21.98
C HIS A 176 -4.36 -2.70 -22.43
N ARG A 177 -3.86 -3.59 -21.60
CA ARG A 177 -2.55 -4.23 -21.73
C ARG A 177 -2.35 -4.90 -23.09
N LYS A 178 -3.38 -5.59 -23.62
CA LYS A 178 -3.30 -6.27 -24.92
C LYS A 178 -3.06 -5.33 -26.09
N CYS A 179 -3.46 -4.07 -25.97
CA CYS A 179 -3.27 -3.04 -26.99
C CYS A 179 -2.10 -2.10 -26.69
N GLY A 180 -1.42 -2.28 -25.55
CA GLY A 180 -0.35 -1.38 -25.12
C GLY A 180 -0.82 0.04 -24.79
N ILE A 181 -2.10 0.20 -24.44
CA ILE A 181 -2.70 1.51 -24.14
C ILE A 181 -2.54 1.80 -22.66
N CYS A 182 -1.92 2.95 -22.35
CA CYS A 182 -1.76 3.55 -21.03
C CYS A 182 -2.22 5.00 -21.14
N LEU A 183 -3.22 5.40 -20.37
CA LEU A 183 -3.84 6.72 -20.41
C LEU A 183 -3.98 7.27 -19.00
N SER A 184 -3.61 8.54 -18.82
CA SER A 184 -3.99 9.26 -17.61
C SER A 184 -5.51 9.38 -17.48
N PRO A 185 -6.06 9.66 -16.29
CA PRO A 185 -7.50 9.81 -16.09
C PRO A 185 -8.14 10.77 -17.11
N LYS A 186 -7.57 11.97 -17.25
CA LYS A 186 -8.05 12.99 -18.19
C LYS A 186 -8.01 12.56 -19.67
N GLU A 187 -7.06 11.71 -20.03
CA GLU A 187 -6.99 11.13 -21.38
C GLU A 187 -8.03 10.04 -21.55
N ALA A 188 -8.21 9.17 -20.57
CA ALA A 188 -9.21 8.10 -20.60
C ALA A 188 -10.63 8.63 -20.72
N GLU A 189 -10.94 9.76 -20.06
CA GLU A 189 -12.23 10.46 -20.18
C GLU A 189 -12.53 10.89 -21.62
N LYS A 190 -11.53 11.35 -22.37
CA LYS A 190 -11.69 11.73 -23.79
C LYS A 190 -12.14 10.57 -24.68
N TYR A 191 -11.84 9.35 -24.25
CA TYR A 191 -12.25 8.12 -24.93
C TYR A 191 -13.43 7.42 -24.23
N ASN A 192 -14.11 8.10 -23.29
CA ASN A 192 -15.23 7.55 -22.51
C ASN A 192 -14.89 6.19 -21.86
N GLY A 193 -13.66 5.99 -21.42
CA GLY A 193 -13.18 4.74 -20.84
C GLY A 193 -13.11 3.56 -21.83
N ILE A 194 -13.04 3.86 -23.14
CA ILE A 194 -12.96 2.86 -24.21
C ILE A 194 -11.58 2.88 -24.85
N CYS A 195 -11.01 1.71 -25.06
CA CYS A 195 -9.72 1.57 -25.74
C CYS A 195 -9.80 2.08 -27.19
N PRO A 196 -8.99 3.09 -27.59
CA PRO A 196 -9.05 3.66 -28.93
C PRO A 196 -8.58 2.69 -30.03
N VAL A 197 -7.92 1.58 -29.65
CA VAL A 197 -7.41 0.60 -30.61
C VAL A 197 -8.44 -0.50 -30.92
N CYS A 198 -9.10 -1.05 -29.90
CA CYS A 198 -9.97 -2.21 -30.07
C CYS A 198 -11.42 -2.01 -29.64
N GLY A 199 -11.80 -0.83 -29.17
CA GLY A 199 -13.16 -0.51 -28.74
C GLY A 199 -13.63 -1.21 -27.47
N LYS A 200 -12.77 -1.93 -26.75
CA LYS A 200 -13.12 -2.56 -25.47
C LYS A 200 -12.96 -1.57 -24.32
N LYS A 201 -13.67 -1.84 -23.23
CA LYS A 201 -13.56 -1.04 -21.99
C LYS A 201 -12.14 -1.08 -21.44
N LEU A 202 -11.61 0.07 -21.07
CA LEU A 202 -10.35 0.18 -20.35
C LEU A 202 -10.47 -0.40 -18.93
N THR A 203 -9.38 -0.89 -18.39
CA THR A 203 -9.25 -1.13 -16.96
C THR A 203 -8.99 0.23 -16.30
N MET A 204 -9.90 0.66 -15.44
CA MET A 204 -9.75 1.91 -14.69
C MET A 204 -8.57 1.78 -13.72
N GLY A 205 -7.68 2.75 -13.77
CA GLY A 205 -6.54 2.85 -12.88
C GLY A 205 -6.89 3.40 -11.50
N VAL A 206 -5.94 3.27 -10.59
CA VAL A 206 -6.08 3.78 -9.21
C VAL A 206 -6.20 5.30 -9.20
N ASP A 207 -5.36 5.99 -9.96
CA ASP A 207 -5.36 7.44 -10.06
C ASP A 207 -6.73 7.98 -10.55
N HIS A 208 -7.31 7.33 -11.56
CA HIS A 208 -8.66 7.68 -12.04
C HIS A 208 -9.73 7.44 -10.97
N ARG A 209 -9.61 6.35 -10.21
CA ARG A 209 -10.57 6.06 -9.15
C ARG A 209 -10.47 7.06 -8.00
N ILE A 210 -9.28 7.48 -7.63
CA ILE A 210 -9.05 8.54 -6.64
C ILE A 210 -9.65 9.85 -7.15
N MET A 211 -9.38 10.24 -8.40
CA MET A 211 -9.97 11.43 -9.02
C MET A 211 -11.51 11.42 -8.98
N GLN A 212 -12.15 10.26 -9.13
CA GLN A 212 -13.61 10.14 -9.04
C GLN A 212 -14.17 10.38 -7.64
N LEU A 213 -13.41 10.05 -6.59
CA LEU A 213 -13.83 10.17 -5.19
C LEU A 213 -13.27 11.41 -4.50
N SER A 214 -12.28 12.08 -5.11
CA SER A 214 -11.63 13.26 -4.54
C SER A 214 -12.59 14.46 -4.51
N ASP A 215 -12.49 15.22 -3.43
CA ASP A 215 -13.13 16.51 -3.23
C ASP A 215 -12.11 17.65 -3.11
N ARG A 216 -10.83 17.33 -3.35
CA ARG A 216 -9.70 18.26 -3.40
C ARG A 216 -8.92 18.08 -4.68
N ASP A 217 -8.37 19.17 -5.21
CA ASP A 217 -7.44 19.12 -6.35
C ASP A 217 -6.11 18.47 -5.94
N GLU A 218 -5.52 17.69 -6.83
CA GLU A 218 -4.24 16.97 -6.63
C GLU A 218 -3.12 17.89 -6.09
N GLY A 219 -2.99 19.09 -6.61
CA GLY A 219 -1.98 20.08 -6.18
C GLY A 219 -2.35 20.88 -4.92
N ALA A 220 -3.58 20.74 -4.40
CA ALA A 220 -4.09 21.47 -3.23
C ALA A 220 -4.24 20.60 -1.99
N ALA A 221 -4.04 19.29 -2.12
CA ALA A 221 -4.14 18.34 -1.01
C ALA A 221 -2.97 18.59 -0.03
N ALA A 222 -3.28 19.31 1.07
CA ALA A 222 -2.34 19.49 2.17
C ALA A 222 -2.42 18.30 3.12
N MET A 223 -1.31 18.01 3.79
CA MET A 223 -1.27 17.01 4.85
C MET A 223 -2.27 17.37 5.95
N PRO A 224 -3.23 16.51 6.27
CA PRO A 224 -4.19 16.73 7.35
C PRO A 224 -3.51 16.66 8.72
N GLU A 225 -4.24 17.01 9.79
CA GLU A 225 -3.70 16.96 11.16
C GLU A 225 -3.29 15.54 11.58
N SER A 226 -4.05 14.52 11.15
CA SER A 226 -3.72 13.10 11.34
C SER A 226 -2.56 12.62 10.46
N GLY A 227 -2.23 13.36 9.40
CA GLY A 227 -1.20 12.99 8.43
C GLY A 227 0.18 12.90 9.05
N ARG A 228 0.99 12.02 8.48
CA ARG A 228 2.39 11.82 8.87
C ARG A 228 3.29 11.99 7.66
N PRO A 229 4.56 12.38 7.85
CA PRO A 229 5.53 12.40 6.77
C PRO A 229 5.72 11.01 6.18
N TYR A 230 6.15 10.94 4.93
CA TYR A 230 6.47 9.68 4.29
C TYR A 230 7.70 9.81 3.39
N GLU A 231 8.34 8.68 3.14
CA GLU A 231 9.48 8.55 2.24
C GLU A 231 9.12 7.56 1.13
N SER A 232 9.35 7.91 -0.14
CA SER A 232 9.17 6.96 -1.24
C SER A 232 10.51 6.28 -1.56
N LEU A 233 10.53 4.95 -1.48
CA LEU A 233 11.72 4.13 -1.72
C LEU A 233 11.42 3.00 -2.72
N VAL A 234 12.50 2.48 -3.29
CA VAL A 234 12.51 1.19 -3.99
C VAL A 234 13.58 0.29 -3.36
N PRO A 235 13.45 -1.04 -3.45
CA PRO A 235 14.47 -1.97 -2.95
C PRO A 235 15.86 -1.67 -3.49
N LEU A 236 16.89 -1.79 -2.66
CA LEU A 236 18.28 -1.51 -3.05
C LEU A 236 18.74 -2.31 -4.30
N PRO A 237 18.34 -3.57 -4.51
CA PRO A 237 18.65 -4.27 -5.77
C PRO A 237 18.09 -3.59 -7.01
N GLU A 238 16.97 -2.87 -6.91
CA GLU A 238 16.37 -2.11 -8.02
C GLU A 238 17.20 -0.86 -8.33
N VAL A 239 17.67 -0.16 -7.29
CA VAL A 239 18.59 0.98 -7.45
C VAL A 239 19.89 0.52 -8.10
N VAL A 240 20.50 -0.57 -7.62
CA VAL A 240 21.72 -1.15 -8.21
C VAL A 240 21.47 -1.53 -9.66
N SER A 241 20.35 -2.20 -9.96
CA SER A 241 19.94 -2.60 -11.30
C SER A 241 19.87 -1.40 -12.25
N ALA A 242 19.24 -0.32 -11.82
CA ALA A 242 19.13 0.91 -12.61
C ALA A 242 20.51 1.57 -12.85
N CYS A 243 21.40 1.53 -11.85
CA CYS A 243 22.72 2.13 -11.94
C CYS A 243 23.67 1.38 -12.89
N ILE A 244 23.61 0.05 -12.91
CA ILE A 244 24.59 -0.77 -13.69
C ILE A 244 23.99 -1.39 -14.95
N GLY A 245 22.68 -1.23 -15.20
CA GLY A 245 22.00 -1.67 -16.42
C GLY A 245 21.83 -3.19 -16.54
N PHE A 246 21.79 -3.92 -15.42
CA PHE A 246 21.53 -5.37 -15.39
C PHE A 246 20.26 -5.68 -14.62
N SER A 247 19.59 -6.79 -14.96
CA SER A 247 18.41 -7.27 -14.23
C SER A 247 18.71 -7.46 -12.74
N THR A 248 17.73 -7.15 -11.89
CA THR A 248 17.78 -7.35 -10.43
C THR A 248 18.18 -8.77 -10.03
N ALA A 249 17.77 -9.78 -10.81
CA ALA A 249 18.11 -11.19 -10.59
C ALA A 249 19.52 -11.58 -11.07
N SER A 250 20.27 -10.68 -11.70
CA SER A 250 21.60 -10.99 -12.21
C SER A 250 22.62 -11.15 -11.07
N LYS A 251 23.60 -12.05 -11.26
CA LYS A 251 24.70 -12.24 -10.30
C LYS A 251 25.48 -10.95 -10.01
N LYS A 252 25.56 -10.04 -10.98
CA LYS A 252 26.26 -8.75 -10.80
C LYS A 252 25.49 -7.84 -9.82
N VAL A 253 24.18 -7.73 -9.99
CA VAL A 253 23.34 -6.94 -9.09
C VAL A 253 23.34 -7.55 -7.69
N GLN A 254 23.13 -8.86 -7.58
CA GLN A 254 23.09 -9.54 -6.29
C GLN A 254 24.44 -9.45 -5.57
N GLY A 255 25.56 -9.66 -6.26
CA GLY A 255 26.89 -9.54 -5.65
C GLY A 255 27.21 -8.10 -5.20
N GLN A 256 26.76 -7.08 -5.94
CA GLN A 256 26.91 -5.70 -5.50
C GLN A 256 26.01 -5.37 -4.31
N TYR A 257 24.78 -5.86 -4.30
CA TYR A 257 23.85 -5.75 -3.18
C TYR A 257 24.44 -6.36 -1.90
N GLU A 258 24.88 -7.62 -1.96
CA GLU A 258 25.48 -8.31 -0.82
C GLU A 258 26.71 -7.56 -0.28
N MET A 259 27.59 -7.10 -1.17
CA MET A 259 28.78 -6.32 -0.80
C MET A 259 28.40 -5.00 -0.10
N LEU A 260 27.33 -4.33 -0.54
CA LEU A 260 26.87 -3.10 0.11
C LEU A 260 26.33 -3.37 1.51
N LEU A 261 25.56 -4.44 1.70
CA LEU A 261 25.06 -4.82 3.03
C LEU A 261 26.21 -5.20 3.98
N GLU A 262 27.21 -5.93 3.48
CA GLU A 262 28.39 -6.30 4.27
C GLU A 262 29.18 -5.07 4.74
N LYS A 263 29.32 -4.05 3.89
CA LYS A 263 30.16 -2.88 4.19
C LYS A 263 29.42 -1.75 4.92
N LEU A 264 28.13 -1.58 4.64
CA LEU A 264 27.39 -0.38 5.02
C LEU A 264 26.21 -0.67 5.97
N GLY A 265 25.87 -1.94 6.21
CA GLY A 265 24.78 -2.33 7.10
C GLY A 265 23.48 -2.68 6.39
N ALA A 266 22.35 -2.60 7.12
CA ALA A 266 21.04 -3.01 6.62
C ALA A 266 20.55 -2.16 5.45
N GLU A 267 19.68 -2.74 4.61
CA GLU A 267 19.18 -2.11 3.38
C GLU A 267 18.57 -0.73 3.62
N PHE A 268 17.72 -0.56 4.64
CA PHE A 268 17.16 0.74 4.97
C PHE A 268 18.22 1.76 5.40
N GLN A 269 19.26 1.34 6.11
CA GLN A 269 20.37 2.23 6.45
C GLN A 269 21.07 2.73 5.19
N VAL A 270 21.36 1.82 4.24
CA VAL A 270 22.00 2.18 2.97
C VAL A 270 21.11 3.13 2.16
N LEU A 271 19.81 2.86 2.06
CA LEU A 271 18.88 3.68 1.28
C LEU A 271 18.62 5.06 1.91
N ARG A 272 18.56 5.15 3.25
CA ARG A 272 18.07 6.33 3.97
C ARG A 272 19.15 7.13 4.70
N GLU A 273 20.09 6.48 5.37
CA GLU A 273 20.88 7.10 6.43
C GLU A 273 22.39 7.19 6.11
N VAL A 274 22.98 6.15 5.54
CA VAL A 274 24.43 6.09 5.29
C VAL A 274 24.89 7.33 4.52
N PRO A 275 25.97 8.02 4.97
CA PRO A 275 26.51 9.17 4.27
C PRO A 275 26.85 8.85 2.80
N LEU A 276 26.56 9.76 1.89
CA LEU A 276 26.81 9.57 0.46
C LEU A 276 28.29 9.32 0.16
N GLU A 277 29.20 9.85 0.98
CA GLU A 277 30.62 9.61 0.84
C GLU A 277 30.99 8.14 1.12
N ASP A 278 30.39 7.52 2.13
CA ASP A 278 30.62 6.11 2.44
C ASP A 278 30.05 5.19 1.34
N ILE A 279 28.88 5.57 0.80
CA ILE A 279 28.31 4.89 -0.37
C ILE A 279 29.25 5.01 -1.57
N ARG A 280 29.87 6.16 -1.78
CA ARG A 280 30.82 6.40 -2.86
C ARG A 280 32.05 5.51 -2.75
N VAL A 281 32.60 5.40 -1.55
CA VAL A 281 33.75 4.53 -1.28
C VAL A 281 33.41 3.05 -1.52
N ALA A 282 32.20 2.61 -1.13
CA ALA A 282 31.78 1.22 -1.26
C ALA A 282 31.30 0.84 -2.66
N GLY A 283 30.50 1.70 -3.31
CA GLY A 283 29.72 1.39 -4.53
C GLY A 283 30.02 2.27 -5.74
N GLY A 284 30.83 3.33 -5.59
CA GLY A 284 31.23 4.24 -6.66
C GLY A 284 30.21 5.35 -6.97
N ASP A 285 30.61 6.28 -7.84
CA ASP A 285 29.88 7.55 -8.10
C ASP A 285 28.46 7.34 -8.66
N VAL A 286 28.28 6.37 -9.55
CA VAL A 286 26.96 6.12 -10.19
C VAL A 286 25.92 5.65 -9.18
N LEU A 287 26.29 4.74 -8.27
CA LEU A 287 25.39 4.28 -7.21
C LEU A 287 25.10 5.41 -6.22
N THR A 288 26.11 6.19 -5.86
CA THR A 288 25.95 7.34 -4.98
C THR A 288 24.96 8.34 -5.53
N GLU A 289 25.05 8.66 -6.81
CA GLU A 289 24.10 9.55 -7.48
C GLU A 289 22.70 8.94 -7.55
N GLY A 290 22.59 7.61 -7.79
CA GLY A 290 21.30 6.91 -7.76
C GLY A 290 20.60 7.01 -6.40
N ILE A 291 21.32 6.73 -5.31
CA ILE A 291 20.79 6.85 -3.94
C ILE A 291 20.48 8.31 -3.58
N ARG A 292 21.36 9.26 -3.94
CA ARG A 292 21.08 10.68 -3.74
C ARG A 292 19.76 11.11 -4.40
N ARG A 293 19.55 10.72 -5.65
CA ARG A 293 18.31 11.01 -6.38
C ARG A 293 17.10 10.37 -5.72
N LEU A 294 17.21 9.11 -5.34
CA LEU A 294 16.12 8.41 -4.64
C LEU A 294 15.71 9.18 -3.37
N ARG A 295 16.69 9.50 -2.49
CA ARG A 295 16.45 10.26 -1.25
C ARG A 295 15.83 11.64 -1.47
N LYS A 296 15.99 12.24 -2.65
CA LYS A 296 15.42 13.54 -3.02
C LYS A 296 14.15 13.44 -3.87
N GLY A 297 13.69 12.23 -4.18
CA GLY A 297 12.58 12.03 -5.10
C GLY A 297 12.88 12.43 -6.56
N GLU A 298 14.15 12.66 -6.91
CA GLU A 298 14.61 13.04 -8.26
C GLU A 298 14.72 11.81 -9.17
N VAL A 299 13.67 11.00 -9.23
CA VAL A 299 13.61 9.77 -10.00
C VAL A 299 12.61 9.88 -11.16
N ILE A 300 12.89 9.17 -12.27
CA ILE A 300 11.97 9.09 -13.40
C ILE A 300 10.97 7.99 -13.09
N ARG A 301 9.70 8.34 -13.01
CA ARG A 301 8.58 7.44 -12.76
C ARG A 301 7.90 7.10 -14.08
N LYS A 302 7.62 5.83 -14.32
CA LYS A 302 6.93 5.36 -15.51
C LYS A 302 5.62 4.71 -15.10
N PRO A 303 4.45 5.35 -15.39
CA PRO A 303 3.17 4.83 -14.97
C PRO A 303 2.89 3.41 -15.48
N GLY A 304 2.48 2.54 -14.57
CA GLY A 304 2.01 1.20 -14.88
C GLY A 304 0.53 1.18 -15.27
N PHE A 305 0.11 0.13 -15.98
CA PHE A 305 -1.28 -0.07 -16.43
C PHE A 305 -1.60 -1.54 -16.65
N ASP A 306 -2.89 -1.91 -16.68
CA ASP A 306 -3.37 -3.29 -16.92
C ASP A 306 -4.29 -3.40 -18.14
#